data_50a4645a9f76dd5036983d27296f4e32
#
_entry.id   50a4645a9f76dd5036983d27296f4e32
#
_cell.length_a   1.000
_cell.length_b   1.000
_cell.length_c   1.000
_cell.angle_alpha   90.00
_cell.angle_beta   90.00
_cell.angle_gamma   90.00
#
_symmetry.space_group_name_H-M   'P 1'
#
loop_
_entity.id
_entity.type
_entity.pdbx_description
1 polymer ?
#
loop_
_entity_poly.entity_id
_entity_poly.type
_entity_poly.pdbx_seq_one_letter_code
_entity_poly.pdbx_strand_id
1 'polypeptide(L)'
;MKIYLAIPYTGNESKSFRIANLVAGALMRQGHIVFSPISHTHPIAKVCNLPKDWEFWKSQDESFIGWCDELHVTMLKGWQKSTGVTAEMKIAKQLKKPIKFIEI
;
A
#
# COMPACT_ATOMS: atom_id res chain seq x y z
N MET A 1 -1.98 -5.76 15.31
CA MET A 1 -0.98 -4.70 15.08
C MET A 1 -1.44 -3.74 13.98
N LYS A 2 -0.77 -2.62 13.83
CA LYS A 2 -1.06 -1.64 12.77
C LYS A 2 -0.24 -1.97 11.54
N ILE A 3 -0.91 -2.26 10.42
CA ILE A 3 -0.28 -2.69 9.17
C ILE A 3 -0.52 -1.66 8.07
N TYR A 4 0.55 -1.28 7.37
CA TYR A 4 0.46 -0.52 6.12
C TYR A 4 0.56 -1.52 4.98
N LEU A 5 -0.45 -1.59 4.12
CA LEU A 5 -0.52 -2.58 3.05
C LEU A 5 -0.07 -1.96 1.72
N ALA A 6 1.12 -2.33 1.26
CA ALA A 6 1.66 -1.88 -0.01
C ALA A 6 1.30 -2.86 -1.13
N ILE A 7 0.94 -2.32 -2.30
CA ILE A 7 0.60 -3.11 -3.48
C ILE A 7 0.94 -2.31 -4.74
N PRO A 8 1.42 -2.95 -5.83
CA PRO A 8 1.62 -2.25 -7.10
C PRO A 8 0.29 -1.69 -7.62
N TYR A 9 0.32 -0.48 -8.15
CA TYR A 9 -0.90 0.22 -8.55
C TYR A 9 -0.92 0.64 -10.02
N THR A 10 0.13 1.34 -10.47
CA THR A 10 0.17 1.97 -11.79
C THR A 10 0.09 0.93 -12.92
N GLY A 11 -0.79 1.18 -13.87
CA GLY A 11 -0.96 0.31 -15.04
C GLY A 11 -2.04 -0.76 -14.89
N ASN A 12 -2.55 -0.97 -13.68
CA ASN A 12 -3.55 -2.01 -13.42
C ASN A 12 -4.43 -1.62 -12.22
N GLU A 13 -4.87 -0.37 -12.20
CA GLU A 13 -5.45 0.27 -11.02
C GLU A 13 -6.68 -0.46 -10.47
N SER A 14 -7.63 -0.83 -11.34
CA SER A 14 -8.87 -1.50 -10.89
C SER A 14 -8.60 -2.87 -10.27
N LYS A 15 -7.68 -3.63 -10.85
CA LYS A 15 -7.30 -4.94 -10.32
C LYS A 15 -6.59 -4.79 -8.98
N SER A 16 -5.66 -3.84 -8.90
CA SER A 16 -4.91 -3.57 -7.66
C SER A 16 -5.84 -3.14 -6.55
N PHE A 17 -6.81 -2.28 -6.85
CA PHE A 17 -7.82 -1.84 -5.89
C PHE A 17 -8.62 -3.03 -5.33
N ARG A 18 -9.11 -3.91 -6.20
CA ARG A 18 -9.89 -5.07 -5.78
C ARG A 18 -9.06 -6.02 -4.90
N ILE A 19 -7.82 -6.30 -5.31
CA ILE A 19 -6.95 -7.20 -4.54
C ILE A 19 -6.55 -6.58 -3.22
N ALA A 20 -6.24 -5.29 -3.19
CA ALA A 20 -5.92 -4.59 -1.95
C ALA A 20 -7.08 -4.70 -0.95
N ASN A 21 -8.31 -4.52 -1.42
CA ASN A 21 -9.50 -4.66 -0.56
C ASN A 21 -9.62 -6.07 0.01
N LEU A 22 -9.41 -7.10 -0.81
CA LEU A 22 -9.49 -8.49 -0.36
C LEU A 22 -8.42 -8.83 0.68
N VAL A 23 -7.19 -8.40 0.44
CA VAL A 23 -6.08 -8.64 1.37
C VAL A 23 -6.29 -7.87 2.66
N ALA A 24 -6.65 -6.59 2.57
CA ALA A 24 -6.92 -5.78 3.75
C ALA A 24 -8.04 -6.39 4.60
N GLY A 25 -9.12 -6.83 3.96
CA GLY A 25 -10.24 -7.47 4.64
C GLY A 25 -9.82 -8.73 5.38
N ALA A 26 -8.97 -9.55 4.76
CA ALA A 26 -8.45 -10.76 5.40
C ALA A 26 -7.63 -10.45 6.65
N LEU A 27 -6.76 -9.44 6.55
CA LEU A 27 -5.95 -8.99 7.70
C LEU A 27 -6.83 -8.42 8.81
N MET A 28 -7.86 -7.67 8.46
CA MET A 28 -8.81 -7.12 9.45
C MET A 28 -9.58 -8.23 10.17
N ARG A 29 -9.95 -9.31 9.48
CA ARG A 29 -10.59 -10.47 10.12
C ARG A 29 -9.68 -11.15 11.13
N GLN A 30 -8.36 -11.06 10.92
CA GLN A 30 -7.37 -11.58 11.86
C GLN A 30 -7.17 -10.66 13.08
N GLY A 31 -7.86 -9.52 13.13
CA GLY A 31 -7.78 -8.59 14.26
C GLY A 31 -6.77 -7.46 14.08
N HIS A 32 -6.19 -7.30 12.89
CA HIS A 32 -5.24 -6.20 12.64
C HIS A 32 -5.94 -4.90 12.30
N ILE A 33 -5.26 -3.79 12.60
CA ILE A 33 -5.67 -2.46 12.16
C ILE A 33 -4.89 -2.17 10.89
N VAL A 34 -5.60 -2.01 9.76
CA VAL A 34 -4.95 -1.98 8.44
C VAL A 34 -5.23 -0.64 7.76
N PHE A 35 -4.16 0.02 7.30
CA PHE A 35 -4.27 1.10 6.34
C PHE A 35 -3.86 0.56 4.97
N SER A 36 -4.80 0.54 4.04
CA SER A 36 -4.57 0.15 2.65
C SER A 36 -4.67 1.42 1.80
N PRO A 37 -3.54 2.03 1.42
CA PRO A 37 -3.58 3.30 0.70
C PRO A 37 -4.34 3.21 -0.61
N ILE A 38 -4.18 2.12 -1.36
CA ILE A 38 -4.88 1.96 -2.63
C ILE A 38 -6.40 1.86 -2.42
N SER A 39 -6.84 1.13 -1.38
CA SER A 39 -8.26 1.05 -1.03
C SER A 39 -8.83 2.43 -0.69
N HIS A 40 -8.05 3.25 0.00
CA HIS A 40 -8.44 4.57 0.44
C HIS A 40 -8.38 5.60 -0.70
N THR A 41 -7.28 5.62 -1.43
CA THR A 41 -7.01 6.70 -2.39
C THR A 41 -7.61 6.46 -3.78
N HIS A 42 -7.77 5.20 -4.21
CA HIS A 42 -8.26 4.90 -5.56
C HIS A 42 -9.61 5.54 -5.86
N PRO A 43 -10.64 5.40 -5.01
CA PRO A 43 -11.93 6.06 -5.27
C PRO A 43 -11.81 7.58 -5.26
N ILE A 44 -11.03 8.14 -4.34
CA ILE A 44 -10.83 9.58 -4.22
C ILE A 44 -10.15 10.12 -5.48
N ALA A 45 -9.06 9.48 -5.89
CA ALA A 45 -8.31 9.89 -7.07
C ALA A 45 -9.16 9.81 -8.33
N LYS A 46 -10.01 8.80 -8.44
CA LYS A 46 -10.89 8.60 -9.59
C LYS A 46 -11.95 9.70 -9.68
N VAL A 47 -12.61 9.99 -8.56
CA VAL A 47 -13.66 11.01 -8.51
C VAL A 47 -13.09 12.41 -8.71
N CYS A 48 -11.94 12.69 -8.11
CA CYS A 48 -11.31 14.02 -8.12
C CYS A 48 -10.28 14.19 -9.24
N ASN A 49 -10.06 13.16 -10.05
CA ASN A 49 -9.07 13.19 -11.14
C ASN A 49 -7.68 13.59 -10.64
N LEU A 50 -7.21 12.96 -9.57
CA LEU A 50 -5.91 13.26 -8.97
C LEU A 50 -4.77 12.53 -9.71
N PRO A 51 -3.53 13.06 -9.63
CA PRO A 51 -2.38 12.40 -10.23
C PRO A 51 -2.16 11.00 -9.65
N LYS A 52 -1.50 10.14 -10.43
CA LYS A 52 -1.20 8.75 -10.01
C LYS A 52 0.26 8.55 -9.66
N ASP A 53 1.11 9.57 -9.81
CA ASP A 53 2.53 9.47 -9.62
C ASP A 53 2.92 9.50 -8.14
N TRP A 54 4.04 8.86 -7.82
CA TRP A 54 4.56 8.76 -6.46
C TRP A 54 4.81 10.13 -5.82
N GLU A 55 5.31 11.10 -6.58
CA GLU A 55 5.62 12.42 -6.04
C GLU A 55 4.40 13.11 -5.43
N PHE A 56 3.22 12.89 -6.03
CA PHE A 56 1.98 13.45 -5.49
C PHE A 56 1.59 12.80 -4.16
N TRP A 57 1.75 11.49 -4.04
CA TRP A 57 1.27 10.72 -2.89
C TRP A 57 2.29 10.52 -1.78
N LYS A 58 3.55 10.86 -2.04
CA LYS A 58 4.69 10.57 -1.18
C LYS A 58 4.48 11.01 0.28
N SER A 59 4.14 12.28 0.51
CA SER A 59 4.02 12.82 1.87
C SER A 59 2.90 12.13 2.66
N GLN A 60 1.79 11.82 2.00
CA GLN A 60 0.68 11.13 2.64
C GLN A 60 1.09 9.70 3.03
N ASP A 61 1.69 8.97 2.10
CA ASP A 61 2.10 7.60 2.34
C ASP A 61 3.19 7.50 3.41
N GLU A 62 4.15 8.45 3.42
CA GLU A 62 5.18 8.53 4.46
C GLU A 62 4.57 8.66 5.85
N SER A 63 3.55 9.50 5.99
CA SER A 63 2.87 9.70 7.29
C SER A 63 2.25 8.41 7.80
N PHE A 64 1.60 7.65 6.92
CA PHE A 64 0.96 6.40 7.32
C PHE A 64 1.96 5.26 7.56
N ILE A 65 3.09 5.26 6.84
CA ILE A 65 4.16 4.30 7.13
C ILE A 65 4.76 4.58 8.52
N GLY A 66 4.92 5.85 8.86
CA GLY A 66 5.37 6.22 10.21
C GLY A 66 4.41 5.76 11.30
N TRP A 67 3.12 5.73 11.02
CA TRP A 67 2.09 5.29 11.95
C TRP A 67 2.08 3.78 12.17
N CYS A 68 2.43 2.97 11.17
CA CYS A 68 2.26 1.53 11.22
C CYS A 68 3.31 0.83 12.10
N ASP A 69 3.00 -0.39 12.53
CA ASP A 69 3.97 -1.27 13.19
C ASP A 69 4.79 -2.04 12.15
N GLU A 70 4.15 -2.48 11.07
CA GLU A 70 4.79 -3.25 9.99
C GLU A 70 4.23 -2.84 8.64
N LEU A 71 5.09 -2.93 7.63
CA LEU A 71 4.69 -2.75 6.23
C LEU A 71 4.57 -4.13 5.59
N HIS A 72 3.39 -4.43 5.03
CA HIS A 72 3.15 -5.68 4.33
C HIS A 72 3.04 -5.43 2.83
N VAL A 73 3.84 -6.14 2.04
CA VAL A 73 3.85 -6.04 0.58
C VAL A 73 3.06 -7.19 -0.02
N THR A 74 2.01 -6.87 -0.78
CA THR A 74 1.28 -7.87 -1.55
C THR A 74 2.07 -8.17 -2.82
N MET A 75 2.47 -9.43 -2.99
CA MET A 75 3.31 -9.83 -4.12
C MET A 75 2.48 -10.03 -5.39
N LEU A 76 1.80 -8.99 -5.82
CA LEU A 76 1.11 -8.95 -7.10
C LEU A 76 2.17 -8.85 -8.19
N LYS A 77 1.93 -9.47 -9.35
CA LYS A 77 2.89 -9.47 -10.46
C LYS A 77 3.42 -8.07 -10.74
N GLY A 78 4.74 -7.94 -10.77
CA GLY A 78 5.42 -6.67 -11.02
C GLY A 78 5.77 -5.88 -9.76
N TRP A 79 5.53 -6.41 -8.58
CA TRP A 79 5.79 -5.68 -7.34
C TRP A 79 7.26 -5.26 -7.18
N GLN A 80 8.22 -6.07 -7.66
CA GLN A 80 9.65 -5.75 -7.56
C GLN A 80 10.04 -4.54 -8.41
N LYS A 81 9.25 -4.24 -9.45
CA LYS A 81 9.52 -3.13 -10.38
C LYS A 81 8.60 -1.94 -10.13
N SER A 82 7.73 -2.01 -9.13
CA SER A 82 6.81 -0.94 -8.79
C SER A 82 7.56 0.22 -8.13
N THR A 83 7.49 1.40 -8.70
CA THR A 83 8.09 2.61 -8.14
C THR A 83 7.53 2.89 -6.74
N GLY A 84 6.21 2.81 -6.59
CA GLY A 84 5.54 3.07 -5.32
C GLY A 84 5.94 2.08 -4.23
N VAL A 85 5.86 0.78 -4.52
CA VAL A 85 6.22 -0.27 -3.55
C VAL A 85 7.69 -0.16 -3.16
N THR A 86 8.58 0.06 -4.13
CA THR A 86 10.01 0.21 -3.86
C THR A 86 10.27 1.39 -2.93
N ALA A 87 9.63 2.52 -3.19
CA ALA A 87 9.77 3.73 -2.37
C ALA A 87 9.22 3.51 -0.96
N GLU A 88 8.06 2.86 -0.84
CA GLU A 88 7.45 2.55 0.46
C GLU A 88 8.33 1.63 1.29
N MET A 89 8.91 0.61 0.67
CA MET A 89 9.85 -0.29 1.34
C MET A 89 11.09 0.45 1.84
N LYS A 90 11.61 1.39 1.04
CA LYS A 90 12.76 2.20 1.42
C LYS A 90 12.44 3.06 2.66
N ILE A 91 11.27 3.67 2.69
CA ILE A 91 10.81 4.48 3.82
C ILE A 91 10.70 3.60 5.08
N ALA A 92 10.08 2.41 4.93
CA ALA A 92 9.93 1.48 6.04
C ALA A 92 11.29 1.09 6.63
N LYS A 93 12.28 0.82 5.78
CA LYS A 93 13.63 0.50 6.23
C LYS A 93 14.28 1.66 6.97
N GLN A 94 14.12 2.88 6.46
CA GLN A 94 14.65 4.07 7.11
C GLN A 94 14.04 4.29 8.51
N LEU A 95 12.77 3.94 8.66
CA LEU A 95 12.04 4.07 9.92
C LEU A 95 12.14 2.80 10.79
N LYS A 96 12.93 1.82 10.36
CA LYS A 96 13.15 0.55 11.07
C LYS A 96 11.85 -0.23 11.29
N LYS A 97 10.93 -0.15 10.34
CA LYS A 97 9.68 -0.94 10.36
C LYS A 97 9.93 -2.29 9.70
N PRO A 98 9.52 -3.40 10.31
CA PRO A 98 9.60 -4.72 9.66
C PRO A 98 8.79 -4.74 8.37
N ILE A 99 9.29 -5.47 7.38
CA ILE A 99 8.62 -5.66 6.10
C ILE A 99 8.28 -7.14 5.97
N LYS A 100 7.01 -7.43 5.69
CA LYS A 100 6.51 -8.77 5.45
C LYS A 100 5.97 -8.85 4.03
N PHE A 101 5.98 -10.05 3.46
CA PHE A 101 5.51 -10.27 2.09
C PHE A 101 4.32 -11.22 2.12
N ILE A 102 3.27 -10.87 1.37
CA ILE A 102 2.04 -11.65 1.29
C ILE A 102 1.94 -12.26 -0.10
N GLU A 103 1.95 -13.57 -0.17
CA GLU A 103 1.71 -14.30 -1.41
C GLU A 103 0.22 -14.34 -1.73
N ILE A 104 -0.09 -14.24 -3.01
CA ILE A 104 -1.47 -14.28 -3.48
C ILE A 104 -1.64 -15.26 -4.64
#